data_3541d9988fed77c6ef1974a9861aa5f5
#
_entry.id   3541d9988fed77c6ef1974a9861aa5f5
#
_cell.length_a   1.000
_cell.length_b   1.000
_cell.length_c   1.000
_cell.angle_alpha   90.00
_cell.angle_beta   90.00
_cell.angle_gamma   90.00
#
_symmetry.space_group_name_H-M   'P 1'
#
loop_
_entity.id
_entity.type
_entity.pdbx_description
1 polymer ?
#
loop_
_entity_poly.entity_id
_entity_poly.type
_entity_poly.pdbx_seq_one_letter_code
_entity_poly.pdbx_strand_id
1 'polypeptide(L)'
;MTHLLDVNVLLAAIWQEHPHHQRAFAWLVGRKIAVCPISELGFIRISTNVKSSFGAPMDKARGLLEKFLAERKAVRIVDDLPALESRPAKSDEVTDCYLAALAQKHGCKLATLDARIKHSAVTLL
;
A
#
# COMPACT_ATOMS: atom_id res chain seq x y z
N MET A 1 15.27 -5.66 5.16
CA MET A 1 14.56 -5.32 3.91
C MET A 1 13.33 -4.48 4.23
N THR A 2 13.24 -3.33 3.60
CA THR A 2 12.08 -2.45 3.72
C THR A 2 11.03 -2.83 2.68
N HIS A 3 9.76 -2.81 3.07
CA HIS A 3 8.65 -3.12 2.18
C HIS A 3 7.78 -1.90 1.96
N LEU A 4 7.59 -1.50 0.70
CA LEU A 4 6.59 -0.52 0.31
C LEU A 4 5.23 -1.19 0.39
N LEU A 5 4.28 -0.58 1.09
CA LEU A 5 2.96 -1.18 1.27
C LEU A 5 2.03 -0.80 0.11
N ASP A 6 1.45 -1.81 -0.53
CA ASP A 6 0.37 -1.63 -1.48
C ASP A 6 -0.88 -1.12 -0.75
N VAL A 7 -1.80 -0.52 -1.49
CA VAL A 7 -3.06 0.01 -0.94
C VAL A 7 -3.83 -1.06 -0.19
N ASN A 8 -3.92 -2.28 -0.74
CA ASN A 8 -4.64 -3.37 -0.10
C ASN A 8 -4.06 -3.77 1.26
N VAL A 9 -2.73 -3.67 1.42
CA VAL A 9 -2.08 -3.96 2.70
C VAL A 9 -2.36 -2.84 3.71
N LEU A 10 -2.33 -1.58 3.28
CA LEU A 10 -2.69 -0.45 4.15
C LEU A 10 -4.13 -0.57 4.65
N LEU A 11 -5.06 -0.89 3.76
CA LEU A 11 -6.46 -1.08 4.14
C LEU A 11 -6.62 -2.21 5.14
N ALA A 12 -6.00 -3.34 4.88
CA ALA A 12 -6.10 -4.51 5.77
C ALA A 12 -5.45 -4.25 7.14
N ALA A 13 -4.32 -3.56 7.16
CA ALA A 13 -3.59 -3.30 8.40
C ALA A 13 -4.28 -2.26 9.29
N ILE A 14 -4.93 -1.26 8.70
CA ILE A 14 -5.51 -0.14 9.44
C ILE A 14 -6.97 -0.42 9.83
N TRP A 15 -7.78 -0.97 8.91
CA TRP A 15 -9.19 -1.24 9.18
C TRP A 15 -9.37 -2.61 9.84
N GLN A 16 -9.79 -2.62 11.11
CA GLN A 16 -9.97 -3.87 11.87
C GLN A 16 -11.05 -4.77 11.27
N GLU A 17 -12.01 -4.21 10.57
CA GLU A 17 -13.10 -4.93 9.92
C GLU A 17 -12.69 -5.62 8.62
N HIS A 18 -11.50 -5.31 8.11
CA HIS A 18 -11.03 -5.90 6.87
C HIS A 18 -10.85 -7.41 7.01
N PRO A 19 -11.29 -8.22 6.02
CA PRO A 19 -11.17 -9.69 6.10
C PRO A 19 -9.75 -10.19 6.34
N HIS A 20 -8.75 -9.46 5.88
CA HIS A 20 -7.34 -9.84 6.02
C HIS A 20 -6.60 -9.04 7.09
N HIS A 21 -7.33 -8.40 8.01
CA HIS A 21 -6.71 -7.55 9.03
C HIS A 21 -5.69 -8.33 9.87
N GLN A 22 -6.09 -9.49 10.40
CA GLN A 22 -5.20 -10.28 11.27
C GLN A 22 -3.94 -10.72 10.53
N ARG A 23 -4.08 -11.15 9.30
CA ARG A 23 -2.96 -11.61 8.47
C ARG A 23 -1.99 -10.48 8.18
N ALA A 24 -2.49 -9.32 7.76
CA ALA A 24 -1.66 -8.15 7.48
C ALA A 24 -0.97 -7.62 8.74
N PHE A 25 -1.73 -7.50 9.83
CA PHE A 25 -1.21 -7.00 11.09
C PHE A 25 -0.09 -7.90 11.63
N ALA A 26 -0.29 -9.23 11.59
CA ALA A 26 0.71 -10.18 12.04
C ALA A 26 1.98 -10.12 11.18
N TRP A 27 1.81 -9.99 9.86
CA TRP A 27 2.94 -9.90 8.93
C TRP A 27 3.80 -8.66 9.20
N LEU A 28 3.18 -7.55 9.60
CA LEU A 28 3.88 -6.29 9.83
C LEU A 28 4.75 -6.27 11.10
N VAL A 29 4.55 -7.20 12.02
CA VAL A 29 5.31 -7.21 13.28
C VAL A 29 6.82 -7.27 13.00
N GLY A 30 7.55 -6.30 13.54
CA GLY A 30 9.00 -6.24 13.42
C GLY A 30 9.54 -5.87 12.04
N ARG A 31 8.69 -5.51 11.10
CA ARG A 31 9.11 -5.17 9.73
C ARG A 31 9.27 -3.68 9.55
N LYS A 32 10.24 -3.30 8.72
CA LYS A 32 10.41 -1.92 8.26
C LYS A 32 9.51 -1.71 7.06
N ILE A 33 8.70 -0.66 7.11
CA ILE A 33 7.74 -0.38 6.05
C ILE A 33 7.98 1.01 5.46
N ALA A 34 7.56 1.15 4.20
CA ALA A 34 7.57 2.41 3.48
C ALA A 34 6.20 2.65 2.87
N VAL A 35 5.91 3.92 2.62
CA VAL A 35 4.72 4.34 1.89
C VAL A 35 5.12 5.39 0.88
N CYS A 36 4.29 5.59 -0.13
CA CYS A 36 4.45 6.66 -1.12
C CYS A 36 3.11 7.36 -1.31
N PRO A 37 3.09 8.55 -1.93
CA PRO A 37 1.83 9.29 -2.13
C PRO A 37 0.74 8.47 -2.81
N ILE A 38 1.08 7.63 -3.79
CA ILE A 38 0.08 6.83 -4.50
C ILE A 38 -0.62 5.84 -3.54
N SER A 39 0.13 5.12 -2.71
CA SER A 39 -0.48 4.19 -1.77
C SER A 39 -1.27 4.93 -0.68
N GLU A 40 -0.77 6.07 -0.21
CA GLU A 40 -1.49 6.89 0.77
C GLU A 40 -2.80 7.43 0.20
N LEU A 41 -2.76 7.99 -1.01
CA LEU A 41 -3.97 8.50 -1.68
C LEU A 41 -4.98 7.39 -1.95
N GLY A 42 -4.50 6.22 -2.36
CA GLY A 42 -5.36 5.05 -2.58
C GLY A 42 -6.07 4.63 -1.31
N PHE A 43 -5.37 4.59 -0.18
CA PHE A 43 -5.98 4.29 1.11
C PHE A 43 -7.09 5.30 1.45
N ILE A 44 -6.80 6.61 1.34
CA ILE A 44 -7.78 7.65 1.68
C ILE A 44 -8.99 7.56 0.76
N ARG A 45 -8.77 7.41 -0.55
CA ARG A 45 -9.84 7.36 -1.53
C ARG A 45 -10.80 6.19 -1.29
N ILE A 46 -10.26 5.00 -1.09
CA ILE A 46 -11.10 3.81 -0.87
C ILE A 46 -11.79 3.88 0.49
N SER A 47 -11.08 4.32 1.54
CA SER A 47 -11.66 4.41 2.90
C SER A 47 -12.82 5.38 2.97
N THR A 48 -12.80 6.45 2.18
CA THR A 48 -13.84 7.50 2.22
C THR A 48 -14.91 7.34 1.16
N ASN A 49 -14.76 6.38 0.24
CA ASN A 49 -15.76 6.15 -0.79
C ASN A 49 -17.03 5.57 -0.17
N VAL A 50 -18.15 6.26 -0.35
CA VAL A 50 -19.44 5.84 0.22
C VAL A 50 -19.92 4.48 -0.29
N LYS A 51 -19.40 4.04 -1.44
CA LYS A 51 -19.72 2.72 -2.02
C LYS A 51 -18.83 1.61 -1.48
N SER A 52 -17.78 1.94 -0.74
CA SER A 52 -16.93 0.93 -0.10
C SER A 52 -17.56 0.48 1.22
N SER A 53 -17.10 -0.66 1.73
CA SER A 53 -17.54 -1.16 3.03
C SER A 53 -17.13 -0.25 4.20
N PHE A 54 -16.17 0.65 3.98
CA PHE A 54 -15.68 1.55 5.03
C PHE A 54 -16.49 2.85 5.11
N GLY A 55 -16.68 3.54 3.99
CA GLY A 55 -17.47 4.77 3.90
C GLY A 55 -17.16 5.78 4.99
N ALA A 56 -15.90 5.91 5.39
CA ALA A 56 -15.50 6.70 6.57
C ALA A 56 -15.47 8.19 6.27
N PRO A 57 -15.71 9.04 7.30
CA PRO A 57 -15.44 10.47 7.14
C PRO A 57 -13.98 10.75 6.80
N MET A 58 -13.74 11.79 6.01
CA MET A 58 -12.39 12.15 5.54
C MET A 58 -11.40 12.31 6.70
N ASP A 59 -11.78 13.05 7.73
CA ASP A 59 -10.88 13.29 8.87
C ASP A 59 -10.52 12.00 9.61
N LYS A 60 -11.47 11.07 9.70
CA LYS A 60 -11.23 9.78 10.35
C LYS A 60 -10.21 8.96 9.55
N ALA A 61 -10.40 8.86 8.23
CA ALA A 61 -9.49 8.09 7.38
C ALA A 61 -8.07 8.68 7.42
N ARG A 62 -7.96 9.99 7.29
CA ARG A 62 -6.67 10.67 7.36
C ARG A 62 -5.99 10.49 8.71
N GLY A 63 -6.75 10.63 9.79
CA GLY A 63 -6.21 10.47 11.15
C GLY A 63 -5.71 9.06 11.43
N LEU A 64 -6.44 8.05 10.97
CA LEU A 64 -6.01 6.65 11.13
C LEU A 64 -4.72 6.36 10.35
N LEU A 65 -4.61 6.88 9.13
CA LEU A 65 -3.39 6.71 8.34
C LEU A 65 -2.21 7.39 9.01
N GLU A 66 -2.37 8.64 9.44
CA GLU A 66 -1.31 9.40 10.11
C GLU A 66 -0.82 8.68 11.36
N LYS A 67 -1.75 8.20 12.19
CA LYS A 67 -1.41 7.45 13.40
C LYS A 67 -0.65 6.17 13.08
N PHE A 68 -1.11 5.41 12.09
CA PHE A 68 -0.46 4.17 11.67
C PHE A 68 0.98 4.42 11.21
N LEU A 69 1.18 5.42 10.36
CA LEU A 69 2.50 5.75 9.84
C LEU A 69 3.46 6.18 10.96
N ALA A 70 2.97 6.96 11.91
CA ALA A 70 3.77 7.41 13.05
C ALA A 70 4.15 6.26 13.98
N GLU A 71 3.19 5.41 14.34
CA GLU A 71 3.43 4.27 15.23
C GLU A 71 4.38 3.26 14.62
N ARG A 72 4.30 3.05 13.31
CA ARG A 72 5.15 2.10 12.58
C ARG A 72 6.47 2.71 12.13
N LYS A 73 6.67 4.01 12.36
CA LYS A 73 7.87 4.74 11.89
C LYS A 73 8.10 4.51 10.40
N ALA A 74 7.03 4.62 9.62
CA ALA A 74 7.07 4.35 8.19
C ALA A 74 8.00 5.33 7.47
N VAL A 75 8.79 4.82 6.54
CA VAL A 75 9.61 5.63 5.66
C VAL A 75 8.74 6.14 4.52
N ARG A 76 8.86 7.43 4.21
CA ARG A 76 8.15 8.01 3.06
C ARG A 76 9.08 8.08 1.88
N ILE A 77 8.72 7.44 0.78
CA ILE A 77 9.46 7.52 -0.47
C ILE A 77 8.67 8.35 -1.47
N VAL A 78 9.39 9.04 -2.36
CA VAL A 78 8.77 9.92 -3.36
C VAL A 78 8.44 9.15 -4.63
N ASP A 79 7.46 9.66 -5.40
CA ASP A 79 7.07 9.08 -6.69
C ASP A 79 8.00 9.61 -7.78
N ASP A 80 9.27 9.25 -7.73
CA ASP A 80 10.30 9.78 -8.62
C ASP A 80 10.61 8.88 -9.83
N LEU A 81 9.77 7.88 -10.08
CA LEU A 81 9.86 7.05 -11.26
C LEU A 81 8.90 7.58 -12.33
N PRO A 82 9.36 7.90 -13.55
CA PRO A 82 8.45 8.29 -14.61
C PRO A 82 7.45 7.17 -14.92
N ALA A 83 6.17 7.54 -15.12
CA ALA A 83 5.12 6.56 -15.33
C ALA A 83 5.38 5.63 -16.51
N LEU A 84 6.01 6.15 -17.57
CA LEU A 84 6.28 5.36 -18.78
C LEU A 84 7.40 4.33 -18.62
N GLU A 85 8.15 4.39 -17.54
CA GLU A 85 9.15 3.36 -17.24
C GLU A 85 8.52 2.10 -16.66
N SER A 86 7.28 2.19 -16.18
CA SER A 86 6.46 1.04 -15.80
C SER A 86 5.75 0.52 -17.07
N ARG A 87 5.71 -0.80 -17.25
CA ARG A 87 5.19 -1.42 -18.47
C ARG A 87 4.08 -2.41 -18.17
N PRO A 88 2.91 -1.92 -17.73
CA PRO A 88 1.78 -2.82 -17.47
C PRO A 88 1.23 -3.38 -18.79
N ALA A 89 0.72 -4.60 -18.76
CA ALA A 89 0.09 -5.23 -19.92
C ALA A 89 -1.41 -4.90 -20.00
N LYS A 90 -2.05 -4.62 -18.86
CA LYS A 90 -3.49 -4.39 -18.75
C LYS A 90 -3.78 -3.18 -17.89
N SER A 91 -4.96 -2.58 -18.08
CA SER A 91 -5.34 -1.39 -17.31
C SER A 91 -5.44 -1.63 -15.81
N ASP A 92 -5.84 -2.82 -15.38
CA ASP A 92 -5.95 -3.16 -13.97
C ASP A 92 -4.60 -3.43 -13.29
N GLU A 93 -3.52 -3.47 -14.07
CA GLU A 93 -2.15 -3.65 -13.57
C GLU A 93 -1.38 -2.33 -13.47
N VAL A 94 -1.92 -1.22 -13.94
CA VAL A 94 -1.18 0.04 -14.10
C VAL A 94 -0.55 0.51 -12.79
N THR A 95 -1.35 0.63 -11.73
CA THR A 95 -0.86 1.12 -10.43
C THR A 95 0.07 0.11 -9.77
N ASP A 96 -0.28 -1.17 -9.81
CA ASP A 96 0.50 -2.23 -9.17
C ASP A 96 1.88 -2.39 -9.80
N CYS A 97 1.94 -2.36 -11.13
CA CYS A 97 3.20 -2.38 -11.86
C CYS A 97 4.09 -1.19 -11.50
N TYR A 98 3.49 -0.01 -11.43
CA TYR A 98 4.21 1.20 -11.05
C TYR A 98 4.79 1.08 -9.64
N LEU A 99 3.96 0.66 -8.68
CA LEU A 99 4.40 0.53 -7.28
C LEU A 99 5.52 -0.49 -7.13
N ALA A 100 5.46 -1.61 -7.85
CA ALA A 100 6.51 -2.61 -7.82
C ALA A 100 7.83 -2.06 -8.38
N ALA A 101 7.77 -1.35 -9.50
CA ALA A 101 8.93 -0.70 -10.12
C ALA A 101 9.51 0.40 -9.21
N LEU A 102 8.64 1.18 -8.57
CA LEU A 102 9.05 2.22 -7.64
C LEU A 102 9.74 1.63 -6.41
N ALA A 103 9.18 0.56 -5.85
CA ALA A 103 9.80 -0.16 -4.75
C ALA A 103 11.20 -0.63 -5.13
N GLN A 104 11.34 -1.25 -6.29
CA GLN A 104 12.63 -1.73 -6.78
C GLN A 104 13.65 -0.60 -6.93
N LYS A 105 13.23 0.55 -7.47
CA LYS A 105 14.10 1.73 -7.60
C LYS A 105 14.67 2.17 -6.26
N HIS A 106 13.87 2.10 -5.20
CA HIS A 106 14.26 2.52 -3.86
C HIS A 106 14.84 1.39 -2.99
N GLY A 107 15.20 0.27 -3.59
CA GLY A 107 15.79 -0.86 -2.87
C GLY A 107 14.82 -1.57 -1.93
N CYS A 108 13.52 -1.43 -2.18
CA CYS A 108 12.46 -2.05 -1.40
C CYS A 108 11.81 -3.19 -2.18
N LYS A 109 10.95 -3.94 -1.50
CA LYS A 109 9.99 -4.83 -2.16
C LYS A 109 8.58 -4.29 -1.92
N LEU A 110 7.68 -4.55 -2.86
CA LEU A 110 6.27 -4.22 -2.70
C LEU A 110 5.58 -5.33 -1.93
N ALA A 111 5.00 -5.01 -0.77
CA ALA A 111 4.18 -5.95 -0.02
C ALA A 111 2.73 -5.82 -0.48
N THR A 112 2.13 -6.92 -0.89
CA THR A 112 0.77 -6.93 -1.43
C THR A 112 -0.01 -8.17 -1.00
N LEU A 113 -1.33 -8.06 -0.98
CA LEU A 113 -2.25 -9.18 -0.83
C LEU A 113 -2.70 -9.75 -2.19
N ASP A 114 -2.30 -9.13 -3.30
CA ASP A 114 -2.76 -9.51 -4.63
C ASP A 114 -1.79 -10.50 -5.28
N ALA A 115 -2.20 -11.76 -5.37
CA ALA A 115 -1.40 -12.84 -5.97
C ALA A 115 -1.25 -12.70 -7.50
N ARG A 116 -2.01 -11.80 -8.14
CA ARG A 116 -1.94 -11.62 -9.59
C ARG A 116 -0.76 -10.78 -10.05
N ILE A 117 -0.14 -10.02 -9.13
CA ILE A 117 0.98 -9.15 -9.48
C ILE A 117 2.23 -10.01 -9.72
N LYS A 118 2.71 -10.03 -10.95
CA LYS A 118 3.89 -10.80 -11.37
C LYS A 118 5.08 -9.87 -11.58
N HIS A 119 5.86 -9.67 -10.53
CA HIS A 119 7.05 -8.83 -10.57
C HIS A 119 8.06 -9.34 -9.54
N SER A 120 9.35 -9.28 -9.87
CA SER A 120 10.41 -9.79 -8.99
C SER A 120 10.52 -9.06 -7.66
N ALA A 121 10.08 -7.81 -7.59
CA ALA A 121 10.14 -7.00 -6.37
C ALA A 121 8.91 -7.19 -5.47
N VAL A 122 8.01 -8.13 -5.76
CA VAL A 122 6.78 -8.32 -4.99
C VAL A 122 6.98 -9.37 -3.89
N THR A 123 6.47 -9.06 -2.70
CA THR A 123 6.31 -10.00 -1.60
C THR A 123 4.81 -10.17 -1.35
N LEU A 124 4.31 -11.38 -1.49
CA LEU A 124 2.91 -11.69 -1.22
C LEU A 124 2.75 -12.03 0.27
N LEU A 125 1.76 -11.42 0.90
CA LEU A 125 1.42 -11.72 2.29
C LEU A 125 0.68 -13.04 2.41
#